data_dc3c84637bb4e8c7e07572e09789730e
#
_entry.id   dc3c84637bb4e8c7e07572e09789730e
#
_cell.length_a   1.000
_cell.length_b   1.000
_cell.length_c   1.000
_cell.angle_alpha   90.00
_cell.angle_beta   90.00
_cell.angle_gamma   90.00
#
_symmetry.space_group_name_H-M   'P 1'
#
loop_
_entity.id
_entity.type
_entity.pdbx_description
1 polymer ?
#
loop_
_entity_poly.entity_id
_entity_poly.type
_entity_poly.pdbx_seq_one_letter_code
_entity_poly.pdbx_strand_id
1 'polypeptide(L)'
;MAFYGSLLPIHYQPIDWVDSFRKWNQIPWYQLGIERRADWVANALVMIPSAFFLTGAAYLCYPSWPIRLLLSGVVGAGLMILVPVIEFVQLWFPPRTVSQNDVLAGWIGVVLGIGMWWVFGHRLIRSFERFRSTSDLERQIGWLVGAICLGTIAYSLFPFDLVTNRQEFHEKIRLGRLDWRFFPKSFASFFTKEGPLLSLMKLLPFGVFLGLRSSKALHLVWLLAIPFLIELSQIPIYSKYARLSDVFAGCVGAFLGWWLTKSRERWIPWVDRWWFWRGGWM
;
A
#
# COMPACT_ATOMS: atom_id res chain seq x y z
N MET A 1 -6.52 12.38 -9.58
CA MET A 1 -6.09 11.98 -8.22
C MET A 1 -4.60 12.28 -7.98
N ALA A 2 -3.68 11.79 -8.83
CA ALA A 2 -2.24 12.05 -8.66
C ALA A 2 -1.89 13.54 -8.59
N PHE A 3 -2.39 14.34 -9.53
CA PHE A 3 -2.18 15.80 -9.57
C PHE A 3 -2.66 16.51 -8.29
N TYR A 4 -3.86 16.15 -7.80
CA TYR A 4 -4.44 16.78 -6.60
C TYR A 4 -3.68 16.41 -5.32
N GLY A 5 -3.28 15.14 -5.18
CA GLY A 5 -2.50 14.67 -4.03
C GLY A 5 -1.12 15.32 -3.93
N SER A 6 -0.51 15.64 -5.07
CA SER A 6 0.81 16.28 -5.13
C SER A 6 0.79 17.75 -4.72
N LEU A 7 -0.38 18.40 -4.65
CA LEU A 7 -0.52 19.82 -4.28
C LEU A 7 -0.94 20.02 -2.81
N LEU A 8 -1.17 18.98 -2.04
CA LEU A 8 -1.53 19.11 -0.63
C LEU A 8 -0.31 19.44 0.25
N PRO A 9 -0.44 20.35 1.25
CA PRO A 9 -1.57 21.25 1.53
C PRO A 9 -1.69 22.36 0.51
N ILE A 10 -2.92 22.70 0.10
CA ILE A 10 -3.18 23.66 -0.98
C ILE A 10 -3.07 25.08 -0.43
N HIS A 11 -1.84 25.57 -0.27
CA HIS A 11 -1.55 26.96 0.03
C HIS A 11 -1.01 27.65 -1.22
N TYR A 12 -1.91 28.27 -2.00
CA TYR A 12 -1.50 29.00 -3.19
C TYR A 12 -0.79 30.29 -2.83
N GLN A 13 0.42 30.49 -3.36
CA GLN A 13 1.14 31.74 -3.32
C GLN A 13 1.43 32.22 -4.75
N PRO A 14 0.94 33.39 -5.16
CA PRO A 14 1.20 33.90 -6.49
C PRO A 14 2.70 34.22 -6.65
N ILE A 15 3.31 33.63 -7.65
CA ILE A 15 4.68 33.86 -8.08
C ILE A 15 4.62 34.33 -9.53
N ASP A 16 5.39 35.34 -9.90
CA ASP A 16 5.49 35.78 -11.28
C ASP A 16 6.06 34.68 -12.20
N TRP A 17 5.63 34.69 -13.44
CA TRP A 17 6.04 33.65 -14.41
C TRP A 17 7.57 33.68 -14.65
N VAL A 18 8.18 34.84 -14.72
CA VAL A 18 9.64 34.97 -14.92
C VAL A 18 10.40 34.37 -13.75
N ASP A 19 9.93 34.63 -12.53
CA ASP A 19 10.53 34.06 -11.31
C ASP A 19 10.30 32.56 -11.20
N SER A 20 9.15 32.08 -11.65
CA SER A 20 8.85 30.64 -11.70
C SER A 20 9.79 29.88 -12.64
N PHE A 21 10.03 30.42 -13.85
CA PHE A 21 11.00 29.83 -14.79
C PHE A 21 12.44 29.93 -14.26
N ARG A 22 12.79 31.02 -13.58
CA ARG A 22 14.11 31.16 -12.95
C ARG A 22 14.30 30.09 -11.88
N LYS A 23 13.32 29.89 -10.97
CA LYS A 23 13.35 28.85 -9.95
C LYS A 23 13.41 27.47 -10.56
N TRP A 24 12.63 27.20 -11.61
CA TRP A 24 12.64 25.93 -12.31
C TRP A 24 14.00 25.56 -12.88
N ASN A 25 14.68 26.50 -13.51
CA ASN A 25 16.01 26.29 -14.07
C ASN A 25 17.09 26.06 -12.99
N GLN A 26 16.79 26.34 -11.74
CA GLN A 26 17.68 26.20 -10.60
C GLN A 26 17.22 25.14 -9.60
N ILE A 27 16.25 24.26 -10.00
CA ILE A 27 15.79 23.21 -9.09
C ILE A 27 16.96 22.32 -8.68
N PRO A 28 17.11 22.08 -7.36
CA PRO A 28 18.27 21.36 -6.85
C PRO A 28 18.18 19.86 -7.08
N TRP A 29 19.35 19.24 -7.20
CA TRP A 29 19.53 17.82 -6.97
C TRP A 29 19.93 17.62 -5.51
N TYR A 30 19.06 16.97 -4.74
CA TYR A 30 19.31 16.75 -3.32
C TYR A 30 19.94 15.39 -3.03
N GLN A 31 20.76 15.34 -1.98
CA GLN A 31 21.11 14.06 -1.38
C GLN A 31 19.88 13.47 -0.67
N LEU A 32 19.57 12.21 -0.95
CA LEU A 32 18.41 11.52 -0.40
C LEU A 32 18.67 11.10 1.05
N GLY A 33 18.50 12.04 1.98
CA GLY A 33 18.38 11.74 3.42
C GLY A 33 17.07 10.98 3.72
N ILE A 34 16.91 10.50 4.95
CA ILE A 34 15.79 9.62 5.36
C ILE A 34 14.42 10.21 4.99
N GLU A 35 14.15 11.48 5.34
CA GLU A 35 12.88 12.14 5.08
C GLU A 35 12.60 12.29 3.57
N ARG A 36 13.62 12.66 2.81
CA ARG A 36 13.51 12.83 1.36
C ARG A 36 13.35 11.53 0.60
N ARG A 37 13.82 10.40 1.14
CA ARG A 37 13.57 9.08 0.54
C ARG A 37 12.09 8.71 0.59
N ALA A 38 11.41 9.02 1.68
CA ALA A 38 9.96 8.80 1.78
C ALA A 38 9.20 9.61 0.72
N ASP A 39 9.52 10.89 0.55
CA ASP A 39 8.91 11.75 -0.48
C ASP A 39 9.23 11.25 -1.89
N TRP A 40 10.49 10.87 -2.14
CA TRP A 40 10.92 10.31 -3.42
C TRP A 40 10.13 9.04 -3.80
N VAL A 41 10.00 8.10 -2.85
CA VAL A 41 9.19 6.89 -3.06
C VAL A 41 7.71 7.23 -3.21
N ALA A 42 7.19 8.19 -2.46
CA ALA A 42 5.79 8.63 -2.59
C ALA A 42 5.50 9.17 -4.00
N ASN A 43 6.40 9.99 -4.58
CA ASN A 43 6.27 10.50 -5.95
C ASN A 43 6.26 9.38 -6.98
N ALA A 44 7.12 8.37 -6.83
CA ALA A 44 7.09 7.19 -7.70
C ALA A 44 5.77 6.40 -7.53
N LEU A 45 5.33 6.15 -6.29
CA LEU A 45 4.12 5.37 -5.99
C LEU A 45 2.84 6.03 -6.51
N VAL A 46 2.77 7.36 -6.55
CA VAL A 46 1.61 8.08 -7.11
C VAL A 46 1.50 7.87 -8.63
N MET A 47 2.62 7.78 -9.32
CA MET A 47 2.64 7.61 -10.78
C MET A 47 2.43 6.16 -11.23
N ILE A 48 2.78 5.17 -10.41
CA ILE A 48 2.58 3.74 -10.74
C ILE A 48 1.12 3.41 -11.09
N PRO A 49 0.11 3.67 -10.22
CA PRO A 49 -1.27 3.35 -10.55
C PRO A 49 -1.79 4.17 -11.73
N SER A 50 -1.38 5.43 -11.86
CA SER A 50 -1.77 6.28 -12.99
C SER A 50 -1.32 5.67 -14.32
N ALA A 51 -0.05 5.30 -14.43
CA ALA A 51 0.50 4.67 -15.62
C ALA A 51 -0.08 3.27 -15.86
N PHE A 52 -0.26 2.48 -14.80
CA PHE A 52 -0.85 1.15 -14.86
C PHE A 52 -2.27 1.17 -15.44
N PHE A 53 -3.17 1.98 -14.88
CA PHE A 53 -4.56 2.00 -15.31
C PHE A 53 -4.77 2.69 -16.66
N LEU A 54 -4.00 3.74 -16.99
CA LEU A 54 -4.08 4.37 -18.31
C LEU A 54 -3.59 3.44 -19.41
N THR A 55 -2.48 2.73 -19.18
CA THR A 55 -2.01 1.68 -20.10
C THR A 55 -3.06 0.58 -20.24
N GLY A 56 -3.71 0.21 -19.13
CA GLY A 56 -4.78 -0.77 -19.11
C GLY A 56 -5.99 -0.35 -19.92
N ALA A 57 -6.43 0.88 -19.77
CA ALA A 57 -7.54 1.43 -20.56
C ALA A 57 -7.22 1.40 -22.05
N ALA A 58 -6.03 1.87 -22.44
CA ALA A 58 -5.57 1.83 -23.84
C ALA A 58 -5.49 0.39 -24.38
N TYR A 59 -5.01 -0.55 -23.56
CA TYR A 59 -4.92 -1.96 -23.93
C TYR A 59 -6.28 -2.61 -24.19
N LEU A 60 -7.31 -2.26 -23.41
CA LEU A 60 -8.65 -2.84 -23.54
C LEU A 60 -9.43 -2.29 -24.75
N CYS A 61 -9.14 -1.04 -25.16
CA CYS A 61 -9.83 -0.40 -26.28
C CYS A 61 -9.43 -0.96 -27.65
N TYR A 62 -8.26 -1.61 -27.79
CA TYR A 62 -7.71 -2.01 -29.09
C TYR A 62 -7.24 -3.47 -29.12
N PRO A 63 -7.64 -4.27 -30.14
CA PRO A 63 -7.34 -5.70 -30.19
C PRO A 63 -5.89 -6.01 -30.62
N SER A 64 -5.28 -5.17 -31.48
CA SER A 64 -3.98 -5.47 -32.10
C SER A 64 -2.82 -5.10 -31.19
N TRP A 65 -1.83 -5.98 -31.08
CA TRP A 65 -0.67 -5.78 -30.21
C TRP A 65 0.24 -4.60 -30.63
N PRO A 66 0.45 -4.27 -31.94
CA PRO A 66 1.26 -3.11 -32.29
C PRO A 66 0.61 -1.79 -31.84
N ILE A 67 -0.73 -1.69 -31.95
CA ILE A 67 -1.46 -0.51 -31.49
C ILE A 67 -1.38 -0.41 -29.97
N ARG A 68 -1.49 -1.51 -29.25
CA ARG A 68 -1.32 -1.54 -27.78
C ARG A 68 0.05 -1.05 -27.34
N LEU A 69 1.09 -1.46 -28.04
CA LEU A 69 2.47 -1.01 -27.78
C LEU A 69 2.61 0.50 -28.06
N LEU A 70 2.12 0.95 -29.21
CA LEU A 70 2.13 2.37 -29.59
C LEU A 70 1.41 3.21 -28.54
N LEU A 71 0.19 2.82 -28.13
CA LEU A 71 -0.58 3.54 -27.14
C LEU A 71 0.06 3.53 -25.75
N SER A 72 0.72 2.43 -25.36
CA SER A 72 1.52 2.40 -24.13
C SER A 72 2.67 3.40 -24.20
N GLY A 73 3.30 3.56 -25.36
CA GLY A 73 4.32 4.58 -25.62
C GLY A 73 3.74 6.01 -25.52
N VAL A 74 2.58 6.25 -26.11
CA VAL A 74 1.87 7.55 -26.03
C VAL A 74 1.50 7.89 -24.59
N VAL A 75 0.92 6.93 -23.85
CA VAL A 75 0.61 7.10 -22.43
C VAL A 75 1.89 7.39 -21.63
N GLY A 76 2.95 6.65 -21.89
CA GLY A 76 4.24 6.85 -21.24
C GLY A 76 4.80 8.25 -21.49
N ALA A 77 4.85 8.67 -22.77
CA ALA A 77 5.33 10.00 -23.14
C ALA A 77 4.49 11.12 -22.52
N GLY A 78 3.16 10.98 -22.55
CA GLY A 78 2.25 11.95 -21.93
C GLY A 78 2.47 12.08 -20.42
N LEU A 79 2.62 10.96 -19.72
CA LEU A 79 2.89 10.96 -18.28
C LEU A 79 4.30 11.46 -17.95
N MET A 80 5.31 11.16 -18.78
CA MET A 80 6.67 11.67 -18.59
C MET A 80 6.74 13.20 -18.79
N ILE A 81 5.87 13.79 -19.63
CA ILE A 81 5.71 15.23 -19.74
C ILE A 81 4.91 15.78 -18.55
N LEU A 82 3.88 15.06 -18.11
CA LEU A 82 3.02 15.48 -17.00
C LEU A 82 3.79 15.58 -15.68
N VAL A 83 4.74 14.69 -15.41
CA VAL A 83 5.56 14.70 -14.18
C VAL A 83 6.26 16.04 -13.97
N PRO A 84 7.12 16.54 -14.88
CA PRO A 84 7.75 17.86 -14.70
C PRO A 84 6.73 19.01 -14.69
N VAL A 85 5.59 18.89 -15.35
CA VAL A 85 4.51 19.89 -15.28
C VAL A 85 3.92 19.94 -13.87
N ILE A 86 3.68 18.79 -13.23
CA ILE A 86 3.21 18.75 -11.83
C ILE A 86 4.23 19.43 -10.91
N GLU A 87 5.50 19.07 -11.02
CA GLU A 87 6.57 19.63 -10.22
C GLU A 87 6.72 21.16 -10.45
N PHE A 88 6.59 21.62 -11.72
CA PHE A 88 6.59 23.03 -12.03
C PHE A 88 5.42 23.75 -11.36
N VAL A 89 4.21 23.19 -11.39
CA VAL A 89 3.02 23.78 -10.75
C VAL A 89 3.17 23.82 -9.22
N GLN A 90 3.90 22.90 -8.62
CA GLN A 90 4.15 22.91 -7.17
C GLN A 90 4.90 24.14 -6.68
N LEU A 91 5.61 24.86 -7.55
CA LEU A 91 6.27 26.12 -7.20
C LEU A 91 5.31 27.18 -6.63
N TRP A 92 4.02 27.12 -6.99
CA TRP A 92 2.97 28.01 -6.46
C TRP A 92 2.30 27.50 -5.17
N PHE A 93 2.75 26.35 -4.63
CA PHE A 93 2.11 25.71 -3.47
C PHE A 93 3.12 25.40 -2.35
N PRO A 94 3.74 26.44 -1.70
CA PRO A 94 4.56 26.16 -0.53
C PRO A 94 3.73 25.53 0.60
N PRO A 95 4.31 24.71 1.47
CA PRO A 95 5.75 24.46 1.66
C PRO A 95 6.35 23.33 0.79
N ARG A 96 5.75 23.02 -0.38
CA ARG A 96 6.30 22.00 -1.27
C ARG A 96 7.70 22.37 -1.76
N THR A 97 8.59 21.40 -1.71
CA THR A 97 9.94 21.52 -2.27
C THR A 97 9.97 20.80 -3.61
N VAL A 98 10.36 21.51 -4.65
CA VAL A 98 10.51 20.96 -5.99
C VAL A 98 11.96 20.55 -6.22
N SER A 99 12.19 19.34 -6.72
CA SER A 99 13.54 18.82 -6.95
C SER A 99 13.64 17.97 -8.22
N GLN A 100 14.86 17.87 -8.76
CA GLN A 100 15.13 16.95 -9.88
C GLN A 100 14.91 15.47 -9.49
N ASN A 101 15.12 15.15 -8.21
CA ASN A 101 14.88 13.82 -7.67
C ASN A 101 13.41 13.41 -7.79
N ASP A 102 12.47 14.35 -7.57
CA ASP A 102 11.04 14.10 -7.62
C ASP A 102 10.58 13.84 -9.06
N VAL A 103 11.12 14.60 -10.02
CA VAL A 103 10.90 14.34 -11.45
C VAL A 103 11.39 12.93 -11.82
N LEU A 104 12.61 12.57 -11.39
CA LEU A 104 13.15 11.22 -11.67
C LEU A 104 12.30 10.13 -11.02
N ALA A 105 11.86 10.32 -9.78
CA ALA A 105 10.97 9.39 -9.08
C ALA A 105 9.67 9.17 -9.85
N GLY A 106 9.04 10.25 -10.30
CA GLY A 106 7.83 10.21 -11.11
C GLY A 106 8.04 9.43 -12.42
N TRP A 107 9.14 9.66 -13.13
CA TRP A 107 9.48 8.91 -14.35
C TRP A 107 9.69 7.42 -14.09
N ILE A 108 10.39 7.06 -13.00
CA ILE A 108 10.53 5.66 -12.58
C ILE A 108 9.16 5.06 -12.30
N GLY A 109 8.26 5.79 -11.61
CA GLY A 109 6.89 5.36 -11.35
C GLY A 109 6.10 5.09 -12.64
N VAL A 110 6.25 5.94 -13.66
CA VAL A 110 5.61 5.74 -14.99
C VAL A 110 6.11 4.45 -15.65
N VAL A 111 7.42 4.25 -15.70
CA VAL A 111 8.02 3.04 -16.31
C VAL A 111 7.57 1.78 -15.57
N LEU A 112 7.61 1.80 -14.24
CA LEU A 112 7.16 0.67 -13.42
C LEU A 112 5.68 0.39 -13.63
N GLY A 113 4.81 1.40 -13.66
CA GLY A 113 3.38 1.24 -13.86
C GLY A 113 3.03 0.61 -15.21
N ILE A 114 3.68 1.06 -16.30
CA ILE A 114 3.53 0.47 -17.63
C ILE A 114 4.04 -0.98 -17.63
N GLY A 115 5.24 -1.22 -17.09
CA GLY A 115 5.82 -2.56 -16.99
C GLY A 115 4.95 -3.53 -16.20
N MET A 116 4.42 -3.07 -15.05
CA MET A 116 3.47 -3.86 -14.23
C MET A 116 2.21 -4.22 -15.01
N TRP A 117 1.67 -3.31 -15.84
CA TRP A 117 0.53 -3.64 -16.69
C TRP A 117 0.86 -4.77 -17.67
N TRP A 118 1.99 -4.69 -18.36
CA TRP A 118 2.39 -5.73 -19.32
C TRP A 118 2.62 -7.09 -18.65
N VAL A 119 3.10 -7.12 -17.42
CA VAL A 119 3.35 -8.37 -16.68
C VAL A 119 2.09 -8.92 -16.04
N PHE A 120 1.29 -8.08 -15.40
CA PHE A 120 0.18 -8.49 -14.51
C PHE A 120 -1.20 -8.15 -15.05
N GLY A 121 -1.35 -7.20 -15.98
CA GLY A 121 -2.64 -6.68 -16.43
C GLY A 121 -3.57 -7.77 -16.95
N HIS A 122 -3.05 -8.71 -17.72
CA HIS A 122 -3.84 -9.83 -18.26
C HIS A 122 -4.35 -10.78 -17.15
N ARG A 123 -3.56 -10.97 -16.10
CA ARG A 123 -4.00 -11.77 -14.93
C ARG A 123 -5.05 -11.02 -14.12
N LEU A 124 -4.89 -9.71 -13.99
CA LEU A 124 -5.83 -8.85 -13.28
C LEU A 124 -7.19 -8.84 -13.96
N ILE A 125 -7.24 -8.65 -15.30
CA ILE A 125 -8.49 -8.68 -16.07
C ILE A 125 -9.21 -10.01 -15.85
N ARG A 126 -8.53 -11.14 -16.08
CA ARG A 126 -9.13 -12.47 -15.88
C ARG A 126 -9.61 -12.69 -14.45
N SER A 127 -8.90 -12.15 -13.48
CA SER A 127 -9.29 -12.22 -12.08
C SER A 127 -10.55 -11.41 -11.80
N PHE A 128 -10.63 -10.21 -12.38
CA PHE A 128 -11.80 -9.33 -12.26
C PHE A 128 -13.03 -9.92 -12.95
N GLU A 129 -12.87 -10.49 -14.15
CA GLU A 129 -13.94 -11.19 -14.86
C GLU A 129 -14.47 -12.37 -14.05
N ARG A 130 -13.60 -13.18 -13.44
CA ARG A 130 -13.99 -14.26 -12.53
C ARG A 130 -14.72 -13.74 -11.29
N PHE A 131 -14.28 -12.62 -10.72
CA PHE A 131 -14.97 -12.00 -9.60
C PHE A 131 -16.39 -11.57 -9.99
N ARG A 132 -16.53 -10.89 -11.14
CA ARG A 132 -17.81 -10.40 -11.64
C ARG A 132 -18.77 -11.52 -12.06
N SER A 133 -18.26 -12.59 -12.62
CA SER A 133 -19.08 -13.75 -13.09
C SER A 133 -19.46 -14.73 -11.97
N THR A 134 -18.87 -14.58 -10.79
CA THR A 134 -19.12 -15.49 -9.67
C THR A 134 -20.33 -15.03 -8.87
N SER A 135 -21.36 -15.88 -8.81
CA SER A 135 -22.53 -15.71 -7.91
C SER A 135 -22.26 -16.25 -6.49
N ASP A 136 -21.13 -16.89 -6.25
CA ASP A 136 -20.74 -17.47 -4.98
C ASP A 136 -20.22 -16.39 -4.03
N LEU A 137 -20.99 -16.10 -3.01
CA LEU A 137 -20.69 -15.08 -1.99
C LEU A 137 -19.35 -15.35 -1.27
N GLU A 138 -19.03 -16.62 -0.99
CA GLU A 138 -17.75 -16.96 -0.35
C GLU A 138 -16.54 -16.55 -1.18
N ARG A 139 -16.61 -16.77 -2.49
CA ARG A 139 -15.54 -16.36 -3.40
C ARG A 139 -15.42 -14.86 -3.48
N GLN A 140 -16.54 -14.13 -3.53
CA GLN A 140 -16.54 -12.66 -3.52
C GLN A 140 -15.91 -12.12 -2.24
N ILE A 141 -16.31 -12.66 -1.07
CA ILE A 141 -15.69 -12.30 0.22
C ILE A 141 -14.19 -12.63 0.19
N GLY A 142 -13.79 -13.79 -0.33
CA GLY A 142 -12.38 -14.18 -0.45
C GLY A 142 -11.55 -13.20 -1.27
N TRP A 143 -12.09 -12.62 -2.35
CA TRP A 143 -11.44 -11.58 -3.14
C TRP A 143 -11.31 -10.27 -2.38
N LEU A 144 -12.37 -9.83 -1.70
CA LEU A 144 -12.35 -8.61 -0.88
C LEU A 144 -11.34 -8.71 0.26
N VAL A 145 -11.36 -9.84 0.98
CA VAL A 145 -10.40 -10.09 2.07
C VAL A 145 -8.97 -10.16 1.52
N GLY A 146 -8.76 -10.77 0.34
CA GLY A 146 -7.46 -10.78 -0.33
C GLY A 146 -6.96 -9.38 -0.67
N ALA A 147 -7.84 -8.49 -1.15
CA ALA A 147 -7.52 -7.09 -1.41
C ALA A 147 -7.15 -6.34 -0.12
N ILE A 148 -7.88 -6.59 1.00
CA ILE A 148 -7.54 -6.04 2.32
C ILE A 148 -6.17 -6.53 2.77
N CYS A 149 -5.85 -7.82 2.61
CA CYS A 149 -4.54 -8.37 2.93
C CYS A 149 -3.42 -7.67 2.15
N LEU A 150 -3.59 -7.48 0.83
CA LEU A 150 -2.61 -6.75 0.01
C LEU A 150 -2.47 -5.29 0.46
N GLY A 151 -3.57 -4.61 0.75
CA GLY A 151 -3.55 -3.25 1.30
C GLY A 151 -2.82 -3.18 2.65
N THR A 152 -3.02 -4.17 3.51
CA THR A 152 -2.32 -4.28 4.80
C THR A 152 -0.81 -4.45 4.61
N ILE A 153 -0.35 -5.28 3.67
CA ILE A 153 1.07 -5.42 3.34
C ILE A 153 1.63 -4.08 2.85
N ALA A 154 0.97 -3.44 1.88
CA ALA A 154 1.39 -2.15 1.36
C ALA A 154 1.48 -1.08 2.45
N TYR A 155 0.48 -0.98 3.32
CA TYR A 155 0.47 -0.07 4.46
C TYR A 155 1.60 -0.36 5.47
N SER A 156 1.91 -1.64 5.69
CA SER A 156 2.97 -2.04 6.62
C SER A 156 4.35 -1.64 6.15
N LEU A 157 4.55 -1.55 4.84
CA LEU A 157 5.82 -1.16 4.21
C LEU A 157 5.93 0.35 3.94
N PHE A 158 4.81 1.07 3.90
CA PHE A 158 4.82 2.52 3.70
C PHE A 158 5.39 3.23 4.94
N PRO A 159 6.25 4.27 4.83
CA PRO A 159 6.56 5.09 3.65
C PRO A 159 7.80 4.65 2.84
N PHE A 160 8.39 3.48 3.07
CA PHE A 160 9.56 2.96 2.36
C PHE A 160 10.85 3.79 2.55
N ASP A 161 10.99 4.47 3.67
CA ASP A 161 12.19 5.20 4.07
C ASP A 161 13.29 4.25 4.51
N LEU A 162 13.89 3.55 3.53
CA LEU A 162 14.85 2.48 3.78
C LEU A 162 16.11 3.00 4.46
N VAL A 163 16.56 2.26 5.46
CA VAL A 163 17.87 2.45 6.10
C VAL A 163 18.96 2.08 5.11
N THR A 164 19.86 3.01 4.79
CA THR A 164 20.92 2.81 3.79
C THR A 164 22.31 2.77 4.38
N ASN A 165 22.51 3.19 5.63
CA ASN A 165 23.80 3.20 6.25
C ASN A 165 23.76 2.70 7.72
N ARG A 166 24.94 2.37 8.25
CA ARG A 166 25.06 1.83 9.61
C ARG A 166 24.64 2.84 10.69
N GLN A 167 24.86 4.13 10.47
CA GLN A 167 24.51 5.16 11.45
C GLN A 167 22.99 5.24 11.62
N GLU A 168 22.23 5.27 10.53
CA GLU A 168 20.76 5.24 10.55
C GLU A 168 20.23 3.98 11.25
N PHE A 169 20.88 2.83 11.03
CA PHE A 169 20.48 1.59 11.69
C PHE A 169 20.70 1.64 13.20
N HIS A 170 21.88 2.15 13.64
CA HIS A 170 22.15 2.32 15.07
C HIS A 170 21.20 3.34 15.71
N GLU A 171 20.89 4.41 15.01
CA GLU A 171 19.92 5.41 15.47
C GLU A 171 18.52 4.79 15.63
N LYS A 172 18.08 3.98 14.66
CA LYS A 172 16.82 3.23 14.75
C LYS A 172 16.77 2.36 16.00
N ILE A 173 17.86 1.65 16.33
CA ILE A 173 17.97 0.85 17.56
C ILE A 173 17.91 1.77 18.80
N ARG A 174 18.65 2.87 18.79
CA ARG A 174 18.70 3.81 19.92
C ARG A 174 17.34 4.46 20.20
N LEU A 175 16.55 4.72 19.16
CA LEU A 175 15.18 5.22 19.26
C LEU A 175 14.18 4.16 19.75
N GLY A 176 14.63 2.92 20.01
CA GLY A 176 13.78 1.82 20.48
C GLY A 176 12.76 1.34 19.43
N ARG A 177 13.04 1.56 18.14
CA ARG A 177 12.19 1.09 17.05
C ARG A 177 12.38 -0.40 16.73
N LEU A 178 13.37 -1.04 17.32
CA LEU A 178 13.54 -2.49 17.35
C LEU A 178 13.38 -2.96 18.80
N ASP A 179 12.34 -3.76 19.06
CA ASP A 179 12.05 -4.25 20.42
C ASP A 179 11.76 -5.76 20.37
N TRP A 180 12.64 -6.52 21.03
CA TRP A 180 12.59 -8.00 21.08
C TRP A 180 11.74 -8.54 22.23
N ARG A 181 10.98 -7.69 22.93
CA ARG A 181 10.10 -8.12 24.02
C ARG A 181 8.82 -8.73 23.49
N PHE A 182 8.43 -9.84 24.08
CA PHE A 182 7.16 -10.50 23.76
C PHE A 182 5.95 -9.70 24.25
N PHE A 183 6.09 -8.94 25.33
CA PHE A 183 5.03 -8.15 25.91
C PHE A 183 5.36 -6.66 25.83
N PRO A 184 4.35 -5.81 25.63
CA PRO A 184 4.54 -4.37 25.60
C PRO A 184 5.01 -3.84 26.97
N LYS A 185 5.71 -2.70 26.96
CA LYS A 185 6.29 -2.07 28.18
C LYS A 185 5.25 -1.71 29.25
N SER A 186 4.02 -1.41 28.81
CA SER A 186 2.90 -1.07 29.69
C SER A 186 1.58 -1.48 29.05
N PHE A 187 0.55 -1.65 29.85
CA PHE A 187 -0.81 -1.94 29.35
C PHE A 187 -1.30 -0.85 28.41
N ALA A 188 -1.02 0.42 28.69
CA ALA A 188 -1.40 1.55 27.82
C ALA A 188 -0.74 1.46 26.45
N SER A 189 0.50 0.94 26.35
CA SER A 189 1.18 0.80 25.05
C SER A 189 0.55 -0.26 24.13
N PHE A 190 -0.26 -1.16 24.68
CA PHE A 190 -1.03 -2.11 23.89
C PHE A 190 -2.07 -1.44 22.98
N PHE A 191 -2.65 -0.33 23.45
CA PHE A 191 -3.72 0.42 22.77
C PHE A 191 -3.22 1.61 21.95
N THR A 192 -1.94 1.81 21.83
CA THR A 192 -1.39 2.91 21.00
C THR A 192 -1.67 2.69 19.51
N LYS A 193 -1.60 3.77 18.73
CA LYS A 193 -1.79 3.73 17.26
C LYS A 193 -0.84 2.78 16.52
N GLU A 194 0.26 2.38 17.17
CA GLU A 194 1.25 1.44 16.64
C GLU A 194 1.46 0.27 17.60
N GLY A 195 0.47 0.00 18.47
CA GLY A 195 0.56 -1.04 19.47
C GLY A 195 0.12 -2.42 18.96
N PRO A 196 0.34 -3.47 19.78
CA PRO A 196 0.00 -4.84 19.45
C PRO A 196 -1.48 -5.06 19.07
N LEU A 197 -2.41 -4.28 19.62
CA LEU A 197 -3.82 -4.36 19.24
C LEU A 197 -4.04 -4.06 17.75
N LEU A 198 -3.35 -3.06 17.21
CA LEU A 198 -3.44 -2.76 15.79
C LEU A 198 -2.87 -3.89 14.93
N SER A 199 -1.77 -4.52 15.37
CA SER A 199 -1.18 -5.68 14.68
C SER A 199 -2.13 -6.89 14.70
N LEU A 200 -2.83 -7.14 15.80
CA LEU A 200 -3.89 -8.13 15.89
C LEU A 200 -5.00 -7.85 14.86
N MET A 201 -5.51 -6.62 14.82
CA MET A 201 -6.60 -6.24 13.91
C MET A 201 -6.18 -6.29 12.43
N LYS A 202 -4.97 -5.84 12.10
CA LYS A 202 -4.42 -5.87 10.74
C LYS A 202 -4.27 -7.28 10.19
N LEU A 203 -3.94 -8.26 11.05
CA LEU A 203 -3.63 -9.62 10.62
C LEU A 203 -4.83 -10.58 10.73
N LEU A 204 -5.92 -10.18 11.36
CA LEU A 204 -7.17 -10.92 11.38
C LEU A 204 -7.67 -11.27 9.95
N PRO A 205 -7.68 -10.34 8.95
CA PRO A 205 -8.10 -10.67 7.60
C PRO A 205 -7.26 -11.76 6.92
N PHE A 206 -5.97 -11.88 7.25
CA PHE A 206 -5.13 -12.96 6.72
C PHE A 206 -5.60 -14.33 7.22
N GLY A 207 -5.99 -14.41 8.49
CA GLY A 207 -6.59 -15.62 9.03
C GLY A 207 -7.91 -15.99 8.34
N VAL A 208 -8.77 -15.00 8.15
CA VAL A 208 -10.03 -15.18 7.39
C VAL A 208 -9.73 -15.66 5.97
N PHE A 209 -8.80 -15.05 5.27
CA PHE A 209 -8.41 -15.43 3.91
C PHE A 209 -7.92 -16.88 3.83
N LEU A 210 -7.07 -17.29 4.75
CA LEU A 210 -6.59 -18.68 4.84
C LEU A 210 -7.73 -19.64 5.19
N GLY A 211 -8.63 -19.25 6.09
CA GLY A 211 -9.79 -20.02 6.50
C GLY A 211 -10.77 -20.29 5.36
N LEU A 212 -10.98 -19.32 4.47
CA LEU A 212 -11.86 -19.46 3.30
C LEU A 212 -11.26 -20.38 2.21
N ARG A 213 -9.93 -20.49 2.12
CA ARG A 213 -9.29 -21.20 1.01
C ARG A 213 -9.10 -22.69 1.19
N SER A 214 -8.83 -23.19 2.38
CA SER A 214 -8.61 -24.63 2.57
C SER A 214 -8.54 -25.08 4.05
N SER A 215 -8.66 -26.39 4.26
CA SER A 215 -8.58 -27.04 5.58
C SER A 215 -7.21 -27.66 5.88
N LYS A 216 -6.19 -27.49 5.03
CA LYS A 216 -4.90 -28.19 5.15
C LYS A 216 -4.04 -27.60 6.29
N ALA A 217 -3.34 -28.47 7.01
CA ALA A 217 -2.40 -28.11 8.10
C ALA A 217 -1.33 -27.09 7.68
N LEU A 218 -0.96 -27.05 6.40
CA LEU A 218 -0.02 -26.09 5.84
C LEU A 218 -0.43 -24.62 6.10
N HIS A 219 -1.72 -24.34 6.28
CA HIS A 219 -2.20 -22.98 6.58
C HIS A 219 -1.81 -22.52 7.99
N LEU A 220 -1.65 -23.44 8.94
CA LEU A 220 -1.18 -23.09 10.30
C LEU A 220 0.23 -22.50 10.26
N VAL A 221 1.09 -23.00 9.36
CA VAL A 221 2.43 -22.43 9.17
C VAL A 221 2.34 -20.96 8.71
N TRP A 222 1.41 -20.64 7.80
CA TRP A 222 1.23 -19.28 7.29
C TRP A 222 0.64 -18.33 8.33
N LEU A 223 -0.16 -18.83 9.30
CA LEU A 223 -0.64 -18.00 10.42
C LEU A 223 0.49 -17.47 11.29
N LEU A 224 1.61 -18.18 11.36
CA LEU A 224 2.82 -17.75 12.07
C LEU A 224 3.78 -16.99 11.15
N ALA A 225 3.96 -17.49 9.92
CA ALA A 225 4.95 -16.94 8.99
C ALA A 225 4.57 -15.53 8.51
N ILE A 226 3.31 -15.24 8.20
CA ILE A 226 2.89 -13.93 7.68
C ILE A 226 3.15 -12.80 8.69
N PRO A 227 2.73 -12.88 9.97
CA PRO A 227 3.05 -11.87 10.97
C PRO A 227 4.56 -11.64 11.11
N PHE A 228 5.33 -12.73 11.17
CA PHE A 228 6.78 -12.66 11.28
C PHE A 228 7.42 -12.00 10.05
N LEU A 229 7.01 -12.36 8.84
CA LEU A 229 7.54 -11.78 7.60
C LEU A 229 7.21 -10.28 7.47
N ILE A 230 6.03 -9.87 7.90
CA ILE A 230 5.65 -8.45 7.90
C ILE A 230 6.55 -7.67 8.85
N GLU A 231 6.76 -8.12 10.08
CA GLU A 231 7.63 -7.44 11.04
C GLU A 231 9.10 -7.48 10.60
N LEU A 232 9.56 -8.59 10.04
CA LEU A 232 10.91 -8.70 9.47
C LEU A 232 11.12 -7.68 8.33
N SER A 233 10.12 -7.51 7.47
CA SER A 233 10.17 -6.55 6.35
C SER A 233 10.19 -5.08 6.81
N GLN A 234 9.80 -4.78 8.05
CA GLN A 234 9.84 -3.44 8.64
C GLN A 234 11.22 -3.09 9.24
N ILE A 235 12.08 -4.08 9.45
CA ILE A 235 13.43 -3.83 9.97
C ILE A 235 14.22 -2.84 9.11
N PRO A 236 14.25 -2.96 7.77
CA PRO A 236 14.97 -2.01 6.93
C PRO A 236 14.26 -0.67 6.73
N ILE A 237 13.04 -0.46 7.24
CA ILE A 237 12.28 0.78 7.09
C ILE A 237 12.50 1.64 8.34
N TYR A 238 13.09 2.82 8.20
CA TYR A 238 13.54 3.64 9.33
C TYR A 238 12.40 4.07 10.26
N SER A 239 11.28 4.54 9.73
CA SER A 239 10.14 5.03 10.51
C SER A 239 9.33 3.93 11.20
N LYS A 240 9.43 2.67 10.73
CA LYS A 240 8.63 1.57 11.26
C LYS A 240 9.26 0.98 12.52
N TYR A 241 8.36 0.52 13.37
CA TYR A 241 8.70 -0.27 14.56
C TYR A 241 8.63 -1.75 14.19
N ALA A 242 9.68 -2.50 14.48
CA ALA A 242 9.67 -3.96 14.40
C ALA A 242 9.74 -4.52 15.82
N ARG A 243 8.65 -5.13 16.27
CA ARG A 243 8.48 -5.58 17.66
C ARG A 243 8.01 -7.02 17.73
N LEU A 244 8.61 -7.80 18.58
CA LEU A 244 8.20 -9.20 18.79
C LEU A 244 6.80 -9.30 19.40
N SER A 245 6.37 -8.32 20.21
CA SER A 245 5.00 -8.22 20.70
C SER A 245 3.97 -8.08 19.59
N ASP A 246 4.32 -7.42 18.48
CA ASP A 246 3.45 -7.22 17.33
C ASP A 246 3.34 -8.49 16.48
N VAL A 247 4.43 -9.27 16.38
CA VAL A 247 4.41 -10.63 15.81
C VAL A 247 3.43 -11.51 16.58
N PHE A 248 3.56 -11.52 17.91
CA PHE A 248 2.70 -12.36 18.76
C PHE A 248 1.23 -11.96 18.63
N ALA A 249 0.92 -10.67 18.75
CA ALA A 249 -0.44 -10.15 18.59
C ALA A 249 -0.99 -10.44 17.17
N GLY A 250 -0.14 -10.33 16.15
CA GLY A 250 -0.47 -10.65 14.77
C GLY A 250 -0.81 -12.14 14.58
N CYS A 251 -0.04 -13.03 15.20
CA CYS A 251 -0.33 -14.47 15.21
C CYS A 251 -1.69 -14.77 15.85
N VAL A 252 -1.99 -14.12 17.00
CA VAL A 252 -3.30 -14.24 17.66
C VAL A 252 -4.41 -13.73 16.73
N GLY A 253 -4.24 -12.57 16.10
CA GLY A 253 -5.20 -12.01 15.15
C GLY A 253 -5.46 -12.92 13.96
N ALA A 254 -4.41 -13.42 13.33
CA ALA A 254 -4.50 -14.39 12.23
C ALA A 254 -5.18 -15.68 12.66
N PHE A 255 -4.83 -16.24 13.83
CA PHE A 255 -5.49 -17.41 14.37
C PHE A 255 -6.98 -17.18 14.64
N LEU A 256 -7.34 -16.06 15.25
CA LEU A 256 -8.75 -15.69 15.50
C LEU A 256 -9.54 -15.59 14.18
N GLY A 257 -9.00 -14.92 13.16
CA GLY A 257 -9.64 -14.85 11.85
C GLY A 257 -9.86 -16.20 11.20
N TRP A 258 -8.86 -17.06 11.26
CA TRP A 258 -8.96 -18.45 10.79
C TRP A 258 -9.98 -19.25 11.57
N TRP A 259 -9.94 -19.18 12.88
CA TRP A 259 -10.88 -19.89 13.78
C TRP A 259 -12.32 -19.45 13.57
N LEU A 260 -12.59 -18.14 13.48
CA LEU A 260 -13.90 -17.59 13.19
C LEU A 260 -14.45 -18.14 11.87
N THR A 261 -13.62 -18.21 10.84
CA THR A 261 -14.02 -18.70 9.52
C THR A 261 -14.31 -20.20 9.55
N LYS A 262 -13.50 -21.00 10.26
CA LYS A 262 -13.71 -22.45 10.37
C LYS A 262 -14.87 -22.83 11.27
N SER A 263 -15.17 -22.04 12.28
CA SER A 263 -16.29 -22.28 13.19
C SER A 263 -17.60 -21.64 12.72
N ARG A 264 -17.65 -21.03 11.52
CA ARG A 264 -18.81 -20.30 11.01
C ARG A 264 -20.10 -21.10 11.02
N GLU A 265 -20.08 -22.41 10.71
CA GLU A 265 -21.24 -23.27 10.72
C GLU A 265 -21.88 -23.43 12.12
N ARG A 266 -21.11 -23.12 13.18
CA ARG A 266 -21.60 -23.16 14.57
C ARG A 266 -22.27 -21.86 15.00
N TRP A 267 -21.78 -20.70 14.54
CA TRP A 267 -22.26 -19.40 14.99
C TRP A 267 -23.22 -18.68 14.02
N ILE A 268 -23.17 -18.98 12.70
CA ILE A 268 -24.12 -18.44 11.72
C ILE A 268 -25.57 -18.72 12.12
N PRO A 269 -25.97 -19.96 12.46
CA PRO A 269 -27.35 -20.22 12.87
C PRO A 269 -27.79 -19.49 14.14
N TRP A 270 -26.81 -19.10 14.97
CA TRP A 270 -27.08 -18.28 16.16
C TRP A 270 -27.30 -16.80 15.81
N VAL A 271 -26.54 -16.25 14.88
CA VAL A 271 -26.70 -14.90 14.34
C VAL A 271 -28.03 -14.79 13.60
N ASP A 272 -28.38 -15.75 12.74
CA ASP A 272 -29.65 -15.77 12.02
C ASP A 272 -30.84 -15.77 12.96
N ARG A 273 -30.81 -16.56 14.06
CA ARG A 273 -31.81 -16.50 15.10
C ARG A 273 -31.92 -15.13 15.75
N TRP A 274 -30.78 -14.44 15.98
CA TRP A 274 -30.77 -13.10 16.58
C TRP A 274 -31.34 -12.02 15.66
N TRP A 275 -31.11 -12.10 14.35
CA TRP A 275 -31.68 -11.21 13.34
C TRP A 275 -33.19 -11.43 13.18
N PHE A 276 -33.68 -12.65 13.20
CA PHE A 276 -35.12 -12.95 13.15
C PHE A 276 -35.90 -12.35 14.31
N TRP A 277 -35.32 -12.30 15.51
CA TRP A 277 -35.95 -11.67 16.68
C TRP A 277 -36.00 -10.14 16.61
N ARG A 278 -35.16 -9.49 15.85
CA ARG A 278 -35.19 -8.03 15.63
C ARG A 278 -36.05 -7.59 14.44
N GLY A 279 -36.28 -8.43 13.45
CA GLY A 279 -37.10 -8.17 12.26
C GLY A 279 -38.59 -8.41 12.41
N GLY A 280 -39.03 -8.90 13.56
CA GLY A 280 -40.44 -9.21 13.84
C GLY A 280 -41.33 -8.04 14.31
N TRP A 281 -40.88 -6.80 14.07
CA TRP A 281 -41.67 -5.58 14.31
C TRP A 281 -41.71 -4.73 13.04
N MET A 282 -42.31 -5.22 11.98
CA MET A 282 -42.93 -4.43 10.89
C MET A 282 -44.20 -5.13 10.44
#